data_00a89ebd472f8ec84eae6fd5bd05e75d
#
_entry.id   00a89ebd472f8ec84eae6fd5bd05e75d
#
_cell.length_a   1.000
_cell.length_b   1.000
_cell.length_c   1.000
_cell.angle_alpha   90.00
_cell.angle_beta   90.00
_cell.angle_gamma   90.00
#
_symmetry.space_group_name_H-M   'P 1'
#
loop_
_entity.id
_entity.type
_entity.pdbx_description
1 polymer ?
#
loop_
_entity_poly.entity_id
_entity_poly.type
_entity_poly.pdbx_seq_one_letter_code
_entity_poly.pdbx_strand_id
1 'polypeptide(L)'
;DSGGYQVFSLAKLNNISDQGVEFKNPRDGSFVFLSPEKVMQVQMDLGSDVAMAFDHCPPHTANENDIEDSLQRTHSWLQKCVDKHQKSNQALFGIVQGGKYPRLREYSAKFTSSFDLPGIAVGGVSVGEAVEEIHSVINYVPKFLPIDKPRYLMGIGSLKEISLAVSKGFDIFAVSYTHLTLPTNS
;
A
#
# COMPACT_ATOMS: atom_id res chain seq x y z
N ASP A 1 3.80 -8.23 -1.27
CA ASP A 1 3.65 -7.01 -0.47
C ASP A 1 5.03 -6.46 -0.09
N SER A 2 5.21 -5.13 -0.11
CA SER A 2 6.50 -4.47 0.18
C SER A 2 6.91 -4.53 1.66
N GLY A 3 5.99 -4.85 2.55
CA GLY A 3 6.22 -4.81 4.00
C GLY A 3 6.11 -3.41 4.62
N GLY A 4 5.70 -2.38 3.87
CA GLY A 4 5.56 -1.01 4.38
C GLY A 4 4.61 -0.91 5.57
N TYR A 5 3.45 -1.55 5.49
CA TYR A 5 2.49 -1.62 6.60
C TYR A 5 3.03 -2.41 7.81
N GLN A 6 3.72 -3.53 7.58
CA GLN A 6 4.30 -4.35 8.66
C GLN A 6 5.41 -3.60 9.39
N VAL A 7 6.24 -2.86 8.68
CA VAL A 7 7.24 -1.97 9.28
C VAL A 7 6.55 -0.95 10.19
N PHE A 8 5.46 -0.35 9.73
CA PHE A 8 4.67 0.58 10.53
C PHE A 8 3.99 -0.11 11.73
N SER A 9 3.26 -1.21 11.52
CA SER A 9 2.46 -1.88 12.57
C SER A 9 3.31 -2.52 13.67
N LEU A 10 4.54 -2.94 13.37
CA LEU A 10 5.51 -3.49 14.32
C LEU A 10 6.40 -2.39 14.96
N ALA A 11 6.17 -1.15 14.65
CA ALA A 11 7.11 -0.05 14.76
C ALA A 11 7.08 0.76 16.04
N LYS A 12 6.91 0.17 17.19
CA LYS A 12 7.28 0.90 18.43
C LYS A 12 8.77 1.29 18.50
N LEU A 13 9.58 0.93 17.48
CA LEU A 13 11.04 1.07 17.44
C LEU A 13 11.58 1.47 16.05
N ASN A 14 10.79 2.17 15.23
CA ASN A 14 11.21 2.56 13.87
C ASN A 14 11.60 4.03 13.79
N ASN A 15 12.63 4.27 13.00
CA ASN A 15 12.99 5.60 12.51
C ASN A 15 12.71 5.66 11.01
N ILE A 16 11.76 6.52 10.59
CA ILE A 16 11.39 6.71 9.20
C ILE A 16 12.06 7.99 8.69
N SER A 17 12.73 7.89 7.57
CA SER A 17 13.40 8.99 6.88
C SER A 17 13.03 8.99 5.40
N ASP A 18 13.45 9.99 4.64
CA ASP A 18 13.24 10.03 3.18
C ASP A 18 14.06 8.99 2.42
N GLN A 19 15.09 8.43 3.07
CA GLN A 19 15.92 7.36 2.51
C GLN A 19 15.34 5.96 2.73
N GLY A 20 14.47 5.78 3.72
CA GLY A 20 13.92 4.49 4.09
C GLY A 20 13.56 4.39 5.56
N VAL A 21 13.46 3.16 6.03
CA VAL A 21 13.03 2.82 7.39
C VAL A 21 14.11 2.01 8.10
N GLU A 22 14.49 2.43 9.29
CA GLU A 22 15.34 1.66 10.20
C GLU A 22 14.46 1.03 11.28
N PHE A 23 14.65 -0.24 11.55
CA PHE A 23 13.94 -0.95 12.62
C PHE A 23 14.82 -2.02 13.29
N LYS A 24 14.45 -2.40 14.52
CA LYS A 24 15.10 -3.51 15.21
C LYS A 24 14.52 -4.85 14.79
N ASN A 25 15.37 -5.77 14.39
CA ASN A 25 15.00 -7.14 14.12
C ASN A 25 14.46 -7.77 15.41
N PRO A 26 13.22 -8.30 15.42
CA PRO A 26 12.63 -8.86 16.64
C PRO A 26 13.32 -10.16 17.11
N ARG A 27 14.14 -10.81 16.28
CA ARG A 27 14.83 -12.07 16.63
C ARG A 27 16.12 -11.85 17.40
N ASP A 28 16.93 -10.88 17.00
CA ASP A 28 18.28 -10.68 17.51
C ASP A 28 18.59 -9.24 17.96
N GLY A 29 17.62 -8.33 17.79
CA GLY A 29 17.77 -6.93 18.18
C GLY A 29 18.69 -6.09 17.27
N SER A 30 19.24 -6.67 16.22
CA SER A 30 20.07 -5.95 15.24
C SER A 30 19.26 -4.87 14.50
N PHE A 31 19.94 -3.81 14.09
CA PHE A 31 19.29 -2.79 13.25
C PHE A 31 19.25 -3.25 11.79
N VAL A 32 18.09 -3.11 11.18
CA VAL A 32 17.86 -3.37 9.77
C VAL A 32 17.39 -2.08 9.11
N PHE A 33 18.03 -1.70 8.02
CA PHE A 33 17.61 -0.57 7.20
C PHE A 33 17.03 -1.06 5.88
N LEU A 34 15.79 -0.63 5.58
CA LEU A 34 15.11 -0.87 4.32
C LEU A 34 14.95 0.44 3.56
N SER A 35 15.67 0.57 2.44
CA SER A 35 15.39 1.60 1.45
C SER A 35 14.44 1.07 0.38
N PRO A 36 13.79 1.95 -0.42
CA PRO A 36 12.97 1.54 -1.55
C PRO A 36 13.71 0.59 -2.51
N GLU A 37 14.97 0.89 -2.81
CA GLU A 37 15.82 0.09 -3.69
C GLU A 37 16.10 -1.30 -3.10
N LYS A 38 16.31 -1.36 -1.77
CA LYS A 38 16.55 -2.63 -1.07
C LYS A 38 15.28 -3.50 -1.09
N VAL A 39 14.12 -2.89 -0.85
CA VAL A 39 12.83 -3.58 -0.92
C VAL A 39 12.57 -4.12 -2.31
N MET A 40 12.85 -3.35 -3.38
CA MET A 40 12.74 -3.84 -4.74
C MET A 40 13.70 -5.00 -5.02
N GLN A 41 14.95 -4.90 -4.57
CA GLN A 41 15.90 -6.00 -4.73
C GLN A 41 15.39 -7.30 -4.10
N VAL A 42 14.88 -7.21 -2.86
CA VAL A 42 14.32 -8.38 -2.15
C VAL A 42 13.14 -8.98 -2.92
N GLN A 43 12.21 -8.16 -3.41
CA GLN A 43 11.05 -8.66 -4.16
C GLN A 43 11.45 -9.28 -5.51
N MET A 44 12.46 -8.73 -6.18
CA MET A 44 13.04 -9.32 -7.38
C MET A 44 13.71 -10.66 -7.10
N ASP A 45 14.43 -10.79 -5.98
CA ASP A 45 15.11 -12.01 -5.58
C ASP A 45 14.12 -13.11 -5.18
N LEU A 46 13.00 -12.73 -4.53
CA LEU A 46 11.89 -13.64 -4.21
C LEU A 46 11.16 -14.15 -5.47
N GLY A 47 11.20 -13.42 -6.57
CA GLY A 47 10.62 -13.84 -7.84
C GLY A 47 9.09 -13.89 -7.85
N SER A 48 8.41 -13.06 -7.06
CA SER A 48 6.95 -12.93 -7.11
C SER A 48 6.48 -12.41 -8.47
N ASP A 49 5.27 -12.77 -8.88
CA ASP A 49 4.68 -12.27 -10.15
C ASP A 49 4.35 -10.78 -10.07
N VAL A 50 3.97 -10.31 -8.88
CA VAL A 50 3.67 -8.90 -8.61
C VAL A 50 4.53 -8.40 -7.44
N ALA A 51 5.26 -7.31 -7.65
CA ALA A 51 5.95 -6.55 -6.63
C ALA A 51 5.16 -5.29 -6.29
N MET A 52 5.14 -4.91 -5.01
CA MET A 52 4.53 -3.68 -4.54
C MET A 52 5.61 -2.63 -4.30
N ALA A 53 5.39 -1.40 -4.74
CA ALA A 53 6.27 -0.28 -4.38
C ALA A 53 6.32 -0.11 -2.85
N PHE A 54 7.46 0.35 -2.35
CA PHE A 54 7.58 0.66 -0.93
C PHE A 54 6.84 1.96 -0.62
N ASP A 55 5.98 1.96 0.39
CA ASP A 55 5.13 3.08 0.75
C ASP A 55 5.22 3.41 2.23
N HIS A 56 4.86 4.64 2.59
CA HIS A 56 4.68 5.06 3.98
C HIS A 56 3.19 5.17 4.28
N CYS A 57 2.66 4.18 5.00
CA CYS A 57 1.29 4.16 5.49
C CYS A 57 1.26 4.70 6.93
N PRO A 58 0.83 5.97 7.17
CA PRO A 58 0.71 6.51 8.52
C PRO A 58 -0.54 5.96 9.22
N PRO A 59 -0.64 6.09 10.57
CA PRO A 59 -1.83 5.70 11.30
C PRO A 59 -3.05 6.52 10.85
N HIS A 60 -4.26 5.92 10.92
CA HIS A 60 -5.50 6.61 10.55
C HIS A 60 -5.77 7.87 11.42
N THR A 61 -5.20 7.94 12.62
CA THR A 61 -5.29 9.08 13.53
C THR A 61 -4.38 10.25 13.17
N ALA A 62 -3.50 10.10 12.17
CA ALA A 62 -2.59 11.15 11.75
C ALA A 62 -3.37 12.37 11.21
N ASN A 63 -2.87 13.56 11.49
CA ASN A 63 -3.44 14.80 10.96
C ASN A 63 -3.12 14.97 9.47
N GLU A 64 -3.74 15.97 8.82
CA GLU A 64 -3.60 16.15 7.37
C GLU A 64 -2.15 16.45 6.95
N ASN A 65 -1.41 17.23 7.73
CA ASN A 65 -0.02 17.54 7.41
C ASN A 65 0.88 16.29 7.49
N ASP A 66 0.70 15.45 8.51
CA ASP A 66 1.45 14.20 8.63
C ASP A 66 1.12 13.24 7.48
N ILE A 67 -0.14 13.21 7.03
CA ILE A 67 -0.55 12.43 5.84
C ILE A 67 0.09 13.00 4.58
N GLU A 68 0.14 14.32 4.41
CA GLU A 68 0.78 14.97 3.26
C GLU A 68 2.28 14.68 3.22
N ASP A 69 2.99 14.78 4.35
CA ASP A 69 4.42 14.43 4.45
C ASP A 69 4.69 12.97 4.12
N SER A 70 3.85 12.07 4.63
CA SER A 70 3.95 10.63 4.33
C SER A 70 3.69 10.35 2.84
N LEU A 71 2.80 11.11 2.24
CA LEU A 71 2.45 11.02 0.83
C LEU A 71 3.60 11.47 -0.07
N GLN A 72 4.26 12.58 0.24
CA GLN A 72 5.45 13.04 -0.49
C GLN A 72 6.58 11.99 -0.42
N ARG A 73 6.76 11.38 0.74
CA ARG A 73 7.72 10.28 0.92
C ARG A 73 7.36 9.07 0.08
N THR A 74 6.09 8.64 0.10
CA THR A 74 5.58 7.53 -0.73
C THR A 74 5.83 7.80 -2.22
N HIS A 75 5.59 9.02 -2.69
CA HIS A 75 5.83 9.39 -4.09
C HIS A 75 7.33 9.37 -4.44
N SER A 76 8.19 9.89 -3.57
CA SER A 76 9.64 9.81 -3.76
C SER A 76 10.15 8.37 -3.78
N TRP A 77 9.61 7.52 -2.91
CA TRP A 77 9.96 6.10 -2.87
C TRP A 77 9.44 5.33 -4.07
N LEU A 78 8.25 5.69 -4.60
CA LEU A 78 7.75 5.10 -5.84
C LEU A 78 8.72 5.32 -7.00
N GLN A 79 9.22 6.55 -7.17
CA GLN A 79 10.22 6.85 -8.20
C GLN A 79 11.46 5.96 -8.06
N LYS A 80 12.01 5.84 -6.84
CA LYS A 80 13.17 4.97 -6.58
C LYS A 80 12.87 3.49 -6.84
N CYS A 81 11.66 3.03 -6.54
CA CYS A 81 11.22 1.68 -6.85
C CYS A 81 11.17 1.44 -8.36
N VAL A 82 10.61 2.37 -9.12
CA VAL A 82 10.55 2.30 -10.59
C VAL A 82 11.95 2.27 -11.20
N ASP A 83 12.83 3.16 -10.75
CA ASP A 83 14.21 3.23 -11.25
C ASP A 83 15.01 1.96 -10.97
N LYS A 84 14.73 1.30 -9.84
CA LYS A 84 15.42 0.07 -9.43
C LYS A 84 14.82 -1.19 -10.05
N HIS A 85 13.52 -1.22 -10.30
CA HIS A 85 12.83 -2.41 -10.79
C HIS A 85 13.14 -2.66 -12.26
N GLN A 86 13.86 -3.75 -12.56
CA GLN A 86 14.32 -4.08 -13.92
C GLN A 86 13.88 -5.48 -14.39
N LYS A 87 12.94 -6.12 -13.66
CA LYS A 87 12.45 -7.45 -14.05
C LYS A 87 11.26 -7.33 -15.02
N SER A 88 11.46 -7.76 -16.26
CA SER A 88 10.42 -7.77 -17.29
C SER A 88 9.30 -8.80 -17.06
N ASN A 89 9.53 -9.81 -16.22
CA ASN A 89 8.57 -10.87 -15.88
C ASN A 89 7.91 -10.68 -14.50
N GLN A 90 8.10 -9.55 -13.87
CA GLN A 90 7.48 -9.18 -12.60
C GLN A 90 6.77 -7.84 -12.75
N ALA A 91 5.47 -7.79 -12.44
CA ALA A 91 4.70 -6.55 -12.48
C ALA A 91 5.00 -5.70 -11.23
N LEU A 92 5.34 -4.42 -11.41
CA LEU A 92 5.44 -3.47 -10.31
C LEU A 92 4.13 -2.69 -10.18
N PHE A 93 3.52 -2.71 -8.99
CA PHE A 93 2.35 -1.91 -8.65
C PHE A 93 2.74 -0.74 -7.75
N GLY A 94 2.34 0.48 -8.13
CA GLY A 94 2.41 1.66 -7.26
C GLY A 94 1.25 1.68 -6.27
N ILE A 95 1.42 2.36 -5.14
CA ILE A 95 0.42 2.43 -4.08
C ILE A 95 -0.07 3.87 -3.91
N VAL A 96 -1.37 4.07 -4.06
CA VAL A 96 -2.07 5.33 -3.78
C VAL A 96 -2.34 5.42 -2.29
N GLN A 97 -1.80 6.45 -1.65
CA GLN A 97 -2.03 6.81 -0.26
C GLN A 97 -2.84 8.12 -0.15
N GLY A 98 -3.06 8.68 1.03
CA GLY A 98 -3.71 9.97 1.23
C GLY A 98 -4.73 9.99 2.39
N GLY A 99 -4.76 8.93 3.21
CA GLY A 99 -5.62 8.83 4.39
C GLY A 99 -7.11 9.02 4.04
N LYS A 100 -7.84 9.74 4.88
CA LYS A 100 -9.25 10.08 4.69
C LYS A 100 -9.49 11.35 3.86
N TYR A 101 -8.44 11.98 3.34
CA TYR A 101 -8.52 13.28 2.68
C TYR A 101 -8.68 13.12 1.16
N PRO A 102 -9.86 13.46 0.57
CA PRO A 102 -10.11 13.26 -0.86
C PRO A 102 -9.09 14.00 -1.76
N ARG A 103 -8.70 15.23 -1.38
CA ARG A 103 -7.69 16.01 -2.12
C ARG A 103 -6.35 15.25 -2.24
N LEU A 104 -5.90 14.66 -1.13
CA LEU A 104 -4.63 13.92 -1.10
C LEU A 104 -4.75 12.59 -1.86
N ARG A 105 -5.88 11.90 -1.75
CA ARG A 105 -6.17 10.69 -2.54
C ARG A 105 -6.16 10.95 -4.03
N GLU A 106 -6.81 12.03 -4.48
CA GLU A 106 -6.83 12.44 -5.88
C GLU A 106 -5.41 12.78 -6.37
N TYR A 107 -4.67 13.56 -5.60
CA TYR A 107 -3.29 13.93 -5.93
C TYR A 107 -2.41 12.67 -6.05
N SER A 108 -2.48 11.76 -5.09
CA SER A 108 -1.74 10.51 -5.11
C SER A 108 -2.12 9.60 -6.28
N ALA A 109 -3.43 9.47 -6.56
CA ALA A 109 -3.90 8.66 -7.66
C ALA A 109 -3.39 9.18 -9.01
N LYS A 110 -3.46 10.49 -9.24
CA LYS A 110 -2.94 11.12 -10.46
C LYS A 110 -1.42 10.97 -10.58
N PHE A 111 -0.68 11.17 -9.48
CA PHE A 111 0.77 11.00 -9.47
C PHE A 111 1.16 9.55 -9.78
N THR A 112 0.58 8.57 -9.07
CA THR A 112 0.89 7.15 -9.27
C THR A 112 0.49 6.69 -10.68
N SER A 113 -0.62 7.20 -11.22
CA SER A 113 -1.09 6.89 -12.57
C SER A 113 -0.25 7.54 -13.68
N SER A 114 0.58 8.52 -13.37
CA SER A 114 1.50 9.12 -14.35
C SER A 114 2.67 8.21 -14.73
N PHE A 115 2.94 7.18 -13.93
CA PHE A 115 3.89 6.13 -14.26
C PHE A 115 3.22 5.06 -15.12
N ASP A 116 3.95 4.52 -16.11
CA ASP A 116 3.45 3.40 -16.91
C ASP A 116 3.64 2.06 -16.17
N LEU A 117 2.87 1.89 -15.08
CA LEU A 117 2.90 0.68 -14.26
C LEU A 117 1.89 -0.35 -14.75
N PRO A 118 2.19 -1.66 -14.64
CA PRO A 118 1.28 -2.75 -14.98
C PRO A 118 -0.02 -2.77 -14.16
N GLY A 119 -0.05 -2.16 -12.97
CA GLY A 119 -1.22 -2.07 -12.11
C GLY A 119 -1.04 -1.06 -10.99
N ILE A 120 -2.13 -0.72 -10.30
CA ILE A 120 -2.13 0.27 -9.23
C ILE A 120 -2.89 -0.27 -8.03
N ALA A 121 -2.30 -0.08 -6.84
CA ALA A 121 -2.94 -0.40 -5.57
C ALA A 121 -3.45 0.85 -4.86
N VAL A 122 -4.46 0.69 -4.04
CA VAL A 122 -4.96 1.69 -3.09
C VAL A 122 -4.72 1.16 -1.69
N GLY A 123 -3.80 1.80 -0.98
CA GLY A 123 -3.41 1.46 0.39
C GLY A 123 -3.96 2.46 1.42
N GLY A 124 -3.57 2.27 2.70
CA GLY A 124 -4.05 3.11 3.80
C GLY A 124 -5.57 3.05 3.96
N VAL A 125 -6.13 1.86 3.76
CA VAL A 125 -7.54 1.51 3.93
C VAL A 125 -7.61 0.29 4.84
N SER A 126 -8.58 0.23 5.75
CA SER A 126 -8.70 -0.83 6.77
C SER A 126 -7.53 -0.87 7.76
N VAL A 127 -7.09 0.33 8.18
CA VAL A 127 -6.02 0.52 9.17
C VAL A 127 -6.54 1.07 10.51
N GLY A 128 -7.85 0.91 10.75
CA GLY A 128 -8.52 1.30 12.00
C GLY A 128 -9.54 2.45 11.87
N GLU A 129 -9.80 2.92 10.66
CA GLU A 129 -10.81 3.93 10.36
C GLU A 129 -12.23 3.37 10.38
N ALA A 130 -13.23 4.27 10.41
CA ALA A 130 -14.63 3.94 10.32
C ALA A 130 -15.02 3.38 8.92
N VAL A 131 -16.04 2.54 8.88
CA VAL A 131 -16.53 1.91 7.62
C VAL A 131 -16.94 2.96 6.58
N GLU A 132 -17.49 4.10 7.03
CA GLU A 132 -17.89 5.22 6.17
C GLU A 132 -16.67 5.84 5.44
N GLU A 133 -15.53 5.92 6.11
CA GLU A 133 -14.29 6.41 5.52
C GLU A 133 -13.76 5.42 4.46
N ILE A 134 -13.82 4.10 4.75
CA ILE A 134 -13.52 3.03 3.79
C ILE A 134 -14.40 3.16 2.54
N HIS A 135 -15.72 3.27 2.72
CA HIS A 135 -16.67 3.41 1.62
C HIS A 135 -16.43 4.72 0.82
N SER A 136 -16.03 5.80 1.49
CA SER A 136 -15.66 7.05 0.81
C SER A 136 -14.47 6.84 -0.15
N VAL A 137 -13.41 6.16 0.29
CA VAL A 137 -12.25 5.86 -0.55
C VAL A 137 -12.63 4.97 -1.74
N ILE A 138 -13.41 3.89 -1.49
CA ILE A 138 -13.89 2.97 -2.54
C ILE A 138 -14.71 3.70 -3.62
N ASN A 139 -15.53 4.67 -3.22
CA ASN A 139 -16.38 5.41 -4.17
C ASN A 139 -15.65 6.54 -4.90
N TYR A 140 -14.60 7.11 -4.30
CA TYR A 140 -13.96 8.32 -4.81
C TYR A 140 -12.72 8.04 -5.67
N VAL A 141 -11.80 7.18 -5.19
CA VAL A 141 -10.48 6.99 -5.79
C VAL A 141 -10.52 6.39 -7.21
N PRO A 142 -11.39 5.41 -7.53
CA PRO A 142 -11.39 4.78 -8.86
C PRO A 142 -11.56 5.71 -10.04
N LYS A 143 -12.15 6.91 -9.83
CA LYS A 143 -12.33 7.93 -10.87
C LYS A 143 -11.02 8.47 -11.43
N PHE A 144 -9.94 8.33 -10.67
CA PHE A 144 -8.61 8.86 -10.99
C PHE A 144 -7.62 7.78 -11.39
N LEU A 145 -8.05 6.52 -11.40
CA LEU A 145 -7.23 5.36 -11.77
C LEU A 145 -7.47 4.96 -13.24
N PRO A 146 -6.45 4.49 -13.96
CA PRO A 146 -6.62 3.95 -15.31
C PRO A 146 -7.61 2.79 -15.30
N ILE A 147 -8.50 2.76 -16.32
CA ILE A 147 -9.54 1.74 -16.40
C ILE A 147 -9.04 0.43 -17.03
N ASP A 148 -7.96 0.50 -17.76
CA ASP A 148 -7.35 -0.59 -18.52
C ASP A 148 -6.25 -1.33 -17.74
N LYS A 149 -6.03 -0.98 -16.47
CA LYS A 149 -5.03 -1.61 -15.61
C LYS A 149 -5.66 -2.24 -14.37
N PRO A 150 -5.14 -3.38 -13.89
CA PRO A 150 -5.57 -3.99 -12.62
C PRO A 150 -5.51 -3.02 -11.46
N ARG A 151 -6.57 -2.98 -10.66
CA ARG A 151 -6.73 -2.12 -9.49
C ARG A 151 -6.83 -2.97 -8.24
N TYR A 152 -5.86 -2.86 -7.37
CA TYR A 152 -5.77 -3.63 -6.15
C TYR A 152 -6.19 -2.81 -4.94
N LEU A 153 -7.25 -3.21 -4.23
CA LEU A 153 -7.67 -2.59 -2.98
C LEU A 153 -7.07 -3.38 -1.80
N MET A 154 -6.10 -2.78 -1.12
CA MET A 154 -5.37 -3.43 -0.04
C MET A 154 -6.17 -3.44 1.27
N GLY A 155 -6.04 -4.52 2.05
CA GLY A 155 -6.59 -4.62 3.40
C GLY A 155 -8.10 -4.89 3.50
N ILE A 156 -8.80 -5.02 2.39
CA ILE A 156 -10.26 -5.23 2.35
C ILE A 156 -10.58 -6.70 2.12
N GLY A 157 -11.39 -7.27 3.02
CA GLY A 157 -11.73 -8.70 2.98
C GLY A 157 -13.15 -9.06 3.37
N SER A 158 -13.98 -8.12 3.82
CA SER A 158 -15.38 -8.43 4.07
C SER A 158 -16.17 -8.51 2.76
N LEU A 159 -17.12 -9.44 2.68
CA LEU A 159 -17.93 -9.62 1.47
C LEU A 159 -18.67 -8.36 1.04
N LYS A 160 -19.10 -7.54 1.99
CA LYS A 160 -19.83 -6.32 1.73
C LYS A 160 -18.94 -5.27 1.04
N GLU A 161 -17.75 -5.04 1.58
CA GLU A 161 -16.80 -4.08 1.01
C GLU A 161 -16.22 -4.58 -0.31
N ILE A 162 -15.94 -5.89 -0.45
CA ILE A 162 -15.52 -6.50 -1.72
C ILE A 162 -16.59 -6.30 -2.80
N SER A 163 -17.87 -6.61 -2.50
CA SER A 163 -18.97 -6.39 -3.45
C SER A 163 -19.07 -4.94 -3.90
N LEU A 164 -18.97 -4.00 -2.96
CA LEU A 164 -18.97 -2.57 -3.26
C LEU A 164 -17.78 -2.21 -4.15
N ALA A 165 -16.57 -2.64 -3.78
CA ALA A 165 -15.35 -2.30 -4.49
C ALA A 165 -15.31 -2.89 -5.92
N VAL A 166 -15.78 -4.12 -6.13
CA VAL A 166 -15.94 -4.72 -7.46
C VAL A 166 -16.88 -3.87 -8.32
N SER A 167 -18.02 -3.41 -7.75
CA SER A 167 -18.94 -2.54 -8.47
C SER A 167 -18.34 -1.17 -8.87
N LYS A 168 -17.21 -0.79 -8.26
CA LYS A 168 -16.45 0.44 -8.55
C LYS A 168 -15.21 0.20 -9.40
N GLY A 169 -14.98 -1.05 -9.83
CA GLY A 169 -13.90 -1.41 -10.73
C GLY A 169 -12.58 -1.73 -10.06
N PHE A 170 -12.61 -2.27 -8.85
CA PHE A 170 -11.45 -2.93 -8.24
C PHE A 170 -11.46 -4.41 -8.60
N ASP A 171 -10.26 -4.97 -8.83
CA ASP A 171 -10.06 -6.32 -9.40
C ASP A 171 -9.40 -7.27 -8.42
N ILE A 172 -8.51 -6.75 -7.54
CA ILE A 172 -7.66 -7.54 -6.65
C ILE A 172 -7.91 -7.12 -5.20
N PHE A 173 -7.94 -8.11 -4.32
CA PHE A 173 -8.17 -7.94 -2.88
C PHE A 173 -7.21 -8.80 -2.08
N ALA A 174 -6.79 -8.34 -0.90
CA ALA A 174 -6.04 -9.15 0.03
C ALA A 174 -6.68 -9.06 1.41
N VAL A 175 -7.01 -10.20 1.95
CA VAL A 175 -7.57 -10.35 3.30
C VAL A 175 -6.44 -10.65 4.27
N SER A 176 -6.23 -9.76 5.21
CA SER A 176 -5.36 -9.98 6.37
C SER A 176 -6.19 -10.29 7.62
N TYR A 177 -7.04 -11.32 7.57
CA TYR A 177 -7.73 -11.78 8.78
C TYR A 177 -6.93 -12.91 9.46
N THR A 178 -6.43 -12.63 10.65
CA THR A 178 -5.83 -13.61 11.55
C THR A 178 -6.86 -14.62 12.09
N HIS A 179 -8.15 -14.49 11.79
CA HIS A 179 -9.25 -15.28 12.36
C HIS A 179 -10.33 -15.66 11.35
N LEU A 180 -9.95 -16.17 10.18
CA LEU A 180 -10.87 -17.03 9.43
C LEU A 180 -10.82 -18.43 10.05
N THR A 181 -11.49 -18.62 11.17
CA THR A 181 -11.95 -19.94 11.55
C THR A 181 -13.02 -20.32 10.53
N LEU A 182 -12.66 -21.19 9.58
CA LEU A 182 -13.68 -21.90 8.81
C LEU A 182 -14.61 -22.58 9.83
N PRO A 183 -15.95 -22.49 9.68
CA PRO A 183 -16.85 -23.23 10.52
C PRO A 183 -16.49 -24.71 10.34
N THR A 184 -15.95 -25.32 11.40
CA THR A 184 -15.84 -26.76 11.48
C THR A 184 -17.25 -27.29 11.56
N ASN A 185 -17.77 -27.83 10.46
CA ASN A 185 -19.00 -28.61 10.49
C ASN A 185 -18.76 -29.84 11.39
N SER A 186 -19.27 -29.76 12.61
CA SER A 186 -19.48 -30.90 13.47
C SER A 186 -20.78 -31.59 13.06
#